data_06ac9a898050aa93935e4ca434ffac57
#
_entry.id   06ac9a898050aa93935e4ca434ffac57
#
_cell.length_a   1.000
_cell.length_b   1.000
_cell.length_c   1.000
_cell.angle_alpha   90.00
_cell.angle_beta   90.00
_cell.angle_gamma   90.00
#
_symmetry.space_group_name_H-M   'P 1'
#
loop_
_entity.id
_entity.type
_entity.pdbx_description
1 polymer ?
#
loop_
_entity_poly.entity_id
_entity_poly.type
_entity_poly.pdbx_seq_one_letter_code
_entity_poly.pdbx_strand_id
1 'polypeptide(L)'
;MAHHKKKRIRGRAPKRKRHRKSRRERKRRRLVLLNKYEPISPDTDIKKFRIAVVESLSEDEIHTGTKLYEGELKPLTVSDDSLTASLHTVNDKAEFEKSIQEIINSLCGDELVTLHVEAHGAGEEGILLSSGEILGWKDFMDSCRILNEVLSGLLIVTLSMCNSLPILGCIDPTKRAPFKAILLTNRDVTVDEVERGFIAFYNNYKNPLDTFKATGAIRDEVNNGVENSSPFHLLVADTIFDWFVDLNRDPNGLAHIVNENFCRLKAINPEYTRERTESEIRGFINDLAKNGRDYFLYWDRIKKSS
;
A
#
# COMPACT_ATOMS: atom_id res chain seq x y z
N MET A 1 -42.31 -12.99 57.46
CA MET A 1 -41.07 -13.07 56.63
C MET A 1 -41.39 -12.61 55.22
N ALA A 2 -40.97 -11.42 54.85
CA ALA A 2 -41.28 -10.80 53.56
C ALA A 2 -39.98 -10.72 52.73
N HIS A 3 -39.97 -11.41 51.60
CA HIS A 3 -38.84 -11.39 50.65
C HIS A 3 -38.95 -10.18 49.71
N HIS A 4 -38.07 -9.20 49.87
CA HIS A 4 -37.88 -8.09 48.91
C HIS A 4 -37.03 -8.57 47.71
N LYS A 5 -37.66 -8.67 46.54
CA LYS A 5 -36.96 -8.83 45.26
C LYS A 5 -36.40 -7.47 44.77
N LYS A 6 -35.10 -7.30 44.81
CA LYS A 6 -34.42 -6.16 44.16
C LYS A 6 -34.39 -6.35 42.63
N LYS A 7 -35.15 -5.49 41.90
CA LYS A 7 -35.02 -5.37 40.44
C LYS A 7 -33.72 -4.67 40.09
N ARG A 8 -32.79 -5.37 39.39
CA ARG A 8 -31.61 -4.79 38.77
C ARG A 8 -32.06 -4.04 37.48
N ILE A 9 -31.92 -2.72 37.49
CA ILE A 9 -32.06 -1.88 36.30
C ILE A 9 -30.76 -1.99 35.51
N ARG A 10 -30.78 -2.67 34.35
CA ARG A 10 -29.69 -2.69 33.39
C ARG A 10 -29.68 -1.36 32.64
N GLY A 11 -28.80 -0.46 32.99
CA GLY A 11 -28.53 0.76 32.21
C GLY A 11 -27.98 0.38 30.83
N ARG A 12 -28.69 0.78 29.78
CA ARG A 12 -28.17 0.69 28.39
C ARG A 12 -27.08 1.72 28.22
N ALA A 13 -25.86 1.29 27.91
CA ALA A 13 -24.78 2.17 27.52
C ALA A 13 -25.16 2.99 26.26
N PRO A 14 -24.81 4.27 26.19
CA PRO A 14 -25.14 5.10 25.04
C PRO A 14 -24.38 4.58 23.80
N LYS A 15 -25.11 4.22 22.73
CA LYS A 15 -24.51 3.88 21.42
C LYS A 15 -23.76 5.10 20.89
N ARG A 16 -22.43 5.09 20.93
CA ARG A 16 -21.58 6.05 20.22
C ARG A 16 -21.96 6.04 18.74
N LYS A 17 -22.60 7.12 18.26
CA LYS A 17 -22.82 7.35 16.83
C LYS A 17 -21.45 7.54 16.17
N ARG A 18 -20.91 6.47 15.56
CA ARG A 18 -19.78 6.59 14.64
C ARG A 18 -20.25 7.44 13.45
N HIS A 19 -19.76 8.66 13.36
CA HIS A 19 -19.95 9.50 12.17
C HIS A 19 -19.22 8.84 11.00
N ARG A 20 -19.94 8.02 10.24
CA ARG A 20 -19.50 7.60 8.90
C ARG A 20 -19.46 8.85 8.03
N LYS A 21 -18.28 9.45 7.85
CA LYS A 21 -18.08 10.49 6.84
C LYS A 21 -18.56 9.95 5.50
N SER A 22 -19.46 10.67 4.83
CA SER A 22 -20.10 10.19 3.62
C SER A 22 -19.07 9.98 2.50
N ARG A 23 -19.32 9.03 1.58
CA ARG A 23 -18.49 8.78 0.39
C ARG A 23 -18.26 10.08 -0.42
N ARG A 24 -19.24 11.01 -0.39
CA ARG A 24 -19.14 12.34 -1.00
C ARG A 24 -18.11 13.24 -0.31
N GLU A 25 -17.99 13.19 1.01
CA GLU A 25 -17.01 13.96 1.78
C GLU A 25 -15.58 13.48 1.57
N ARG A 26 -15.38 12.15 1.51
CA ARG A 26 -14.09 11.55 1.13
C ARG A 26 -13.69 11.93 -0.29
N LYS A 27 -14.64 11.86 -1.25
CA LYS A 27 -14.40 12.27 -2.65
C LYS A 27 -14.12 13.77 -2.79
N ARG A 28 -14.80 14.64 -2.01
CA ARG A 28 -14.53 16.10 -1.98
C ARG A 28 -13.16 16.41 -1.39
N ARG A 29 -12.75 15.76 -0.29
CA ARG A 29 -11.40 15.91 0.28
C ARG A 29 -10.33 15.46 -0.70
N ARG A 30 -10.52 14.33 -1.38
CA ARG A 30 -9.61 13.82 -2.41
C ARG A 30 -9.45 14.83 -3.57
N LEU A 31 -10.55 15.39 -4.07
CA LEU A 31 -10.53 16.42 -5.12
C LEU A 31 -9.83 17.71 -4.68
N VAL A 32 -10.04 18.16 -3.44
CA VAL A 32 -9.39 19.34 -2.87
C VAL A 32 -7.88 19.11 -2.71
N LEU A 33 -7.46 17.89 -2.33
CA LEU A 33 -6.05 17.53 -2.22
C LEU A 33 -5.36 17.50 -3.59
N LEU A 34 -5.96 16.83 -4.58
CA LEU A 34 -5.41 16.75 -5.94
C LEU A 34 -5.36 18.11 -6.65
N ASN A 35 -6.28 19.04 -6.33
CA ASN A 35 -6.23 20.40 -6.87
C ASN A 35 -5.18 21.29 -6.20
N LYS A 36 -4.62 20.89 -5.06
CA LYS A 36 -3.63 21.68 -4.34
C LYS A 36 -2.18 21.38 -4.77
N TYR A 37 -1.96 20.20 -5.34
CA TYR A 37 -0.64 19.75 -5.77
C TYR A 37 -0.66 19.47 -7.26
N GLU A 38 0.24 20.12 -7.99
CA GLU A 38 0.53 19.74 -9.37
C GLU A 38 1.32 18.43 -9.34
N PRO A 39 0.87 17.37 -10.04
CA PRO A 39 1.63 16.13 -10.15
C PRO A 39 3.00 16.40 -10.76
N ILE A 40 4.01 15.65 -10.33
CA ILE A 40 5.36 15.70 -10.91
C ILE A 40 5.25 15.49 -12.42
N SER A 41 5.79 16.40 -13.23
CA SER A 41 5.84 16.22 -14.68
C SER A 41 6.79 15.06 -15.01
N PRO A 42 6.46 14.23 -16.04
CA PRO A 42 7.39 13.21 -16.53
C PRO A 42 8.75 13.76 -16.99
N ASP A 43 8.77 15.04 -17.41
CA ASP A 43 9.97 15.74 -17.84
C ASP A 43 10.70 16.44 -16.69
N THR A 44 10.21 16.32 -15.46
CA THR A 44 10.87 16.90 -14.29
C THR A 44 12.19 16.17 -14.05
N ASP A 45 13.28 16.93 -14.04
CA ASP A 45 14.59 16.45 -13.60
C ASP A 45 14.53 16.21 -12.07
N ILE A 46 14.34 14.94 -11.70
CA ILE A 46 14.21 14.53 -10.30
C ILE A 46 15.57 14.63 -9.65
N LYS A 47 15.70 15.55 -8.69
CA LYS A 47 16.96 15.84 -8.01
C LYS A 47 16.99 15.40 -6.57
N LYS A 48 15.81 15.12 -5.98
CA LYS A 48 15.68 14.79 -4.57
C LYS A 48 14.89 13.53 -4.35
N PHE A 49 15.31 12.78 -3.35
CA PHE A 49 14.66 11.55 -2.91
C PHE A 49 14.40 11.62 -1.42
N ARG A 50 13.21 11.22 -1.01
CA ARG A 50 12.83 11.11 0.39
C ARG A 50 12.55 9.68 0.76
N ILE A 51 13.08 9.26 1.90
CA ILE A 51 12.67 8.03 2.57
C ILE A 51 11.81 8.45 3.77
N ALA A 52 10.51 8.23 3.65
CA ALA A 52 9.57 8.50 4.75
C ALA A 52 9.30 7.21 5.50
N VAL A 53 9.80 7.10 6.71
CA VAL A 53 9.56 5.98 7.63
C VAL A 53 8.30 6.26 8.41
N VAL A 54 7.33 5.34 8.36
CA VAL A 54 6.13 5.35 9.18
C VAL A 54 6.18 4.13 10.08
N GLU A 55 6.33 4.32 11.38
CA GLU A 55 6.46 3.27 12.37
C GLU A 55 5.23 3.20 13.27
N SER A 56 4.73 1.98 13.50
CA SER A 56 3.64 1.70 14.43
C SER A 56 3.94 0.44 15.24
N LEU A 57 4.74 0.59 16.28
CA LEU A 57 5.14 -0.45 17.23
C LEU A 57 4.80 0.03 18.65
N SER A 58 4.55 -0.92 19.57
CA SER A 58 4.25 -0.62 20.96
C SER A 58 5.50 -0.13 21.70
N GLU A 59 5.34 0.67 22.76
CA GLU A 59 6.47 1.28 23.50
C GLU A 59 7.46 0.26 24.09
N ASP A 60 7.01 -0.96 24.38
CA ASP A 60 7.81 -2.05 24.93
C ASP A 60 8.50 -2.92 23.86
N GLU A 61 8.31 -2.61 22.58
CA GLU A 61 8.91 -3.33 21.48
C GLU A 61 10.21 -2.69 20.96
N ILE A 62 10.92 -3.43 20.13
CA ILE A 62 12.12 -2.92 19.46
C ILE A 62 11.69 -2.06 18.28
N HIS A 63 11.90 -0.75 18.37
CA HIS A 63 11.58 0.22 17.32
C HIS A 63 12.61 0.14 16.18
N THR A 64 12.43 -0.83 15.27
CA THR A 64 13.36 -1.11 14.16
C THR A 64 13.36 0.00 13.13
N GLY A 65 12.22 0.64 12.86
CA GLY A 65 12.13 1.81 11.97
C GLY A 65 12.84 3.04 12.53
N THR A 66 12.68 3.30 13.83
CA THR A 66 13.43 4.36 14.53
C THR A 66 14.94 4.11 14.50
N LYS A 67 15.38 2.87 14.78
CA LYS A 67 16.81 2.50 14.66
C LYS A 67 17.34 2.68 13.24
N LEU A 68 16.59 2.23 12.24
CA LEU A 68 16.93 2.43 10.82
C LEU A 68 17.06 3.92 10.49
N TYR A 69 16.08 4.73 10.92
CA TYR A 69 16.11 6.17 10.68
C TYR A 69 17.31 6.85 11.34
N GLU A 70 17.51 6.66 12.66
CA GLU A 70 18.59 7.35 13.40
C GLU A 70 19.99 6.80 13.08
N GLY A 71 20.11 5.47 12.91
CA GLY A 71 21.40 4.80 12.68
C GLY A 71 21.90 4.87 11.25
N GLU A 72 21.01 4.80 10.27
CA GLU A 72 21.38 4.64 8.87
C GLU A 72 20.91 5.82 8.00
N LEU A 73 19.59 6.11 7.99
CA LEU A 73 19.05 7.06 7.02
C LEU A 73 19.47 8.50 7.31
N LYS A 74 19.40 8.93 8.55
CA LYS A 74 19.79 10.28 8.96
C LYS A 74 21.28 10.58 8.71
N PRO A 75 22.23 9.67 8.99
CA PRO A 75 23.61 9.84 8.57
C PRO A 75 23.81 9.94 7.04
N LEU A 76 23.02 9.18 6.26
CA LEU A 76 23.08 9.26 4.79
C LEU A 76 22.65 10.64 4.28
N THR A 77 21.65 11.28 4.90
CA THR A 77 21.21 12.64 4.49
C THR A 77 22.27 13.72 4.73
N VAL A 78 23.21 13.48 5.63
CA VAL A 78 24.34 14.40 5.88
C VAL A 78 25.42 14.28 4.78
N SER A 79 25.54 13.10 4.19
CA SER A 79 26.55 12.80 3.14
C SER A 79 26.03 13.00 1.72
N ASP A 80 24.70 13.10 1.53
CA ASP A 80 24.05 13.21 0.21
C ASP A 80 22.91 14.24 0.26
N ASP A 81 23.16 15.44 -0.25
CA ASP A 81 22.19 16.54 -0.30
C ASP A 81 20.95 16.23 -1.17
N SER A 82 21.02 15.21 -2.02
CA SER A 82 19.88 14.75 -2.82
C SER A 82 18.91 13.87 -2.03
N LEU A 83 19.34 13.34 -0.88
CA LEU A 83 18.53 12.45 -0.05
C LEU A 83 17.99 13.20 1.17
N THR A 84 16.69 13.01 1.45
CA THR A 84 16.05 13.43 2.70
C THR A 84 15.42 12.22 3.38
N ALA A 85 15.29 12.26 4.70
CA ALA A 85 14.60 11.23 5.47
C ALA A 85 13.69 11.85 6.51
N SER A 86 12.56 11.20 6.80
CA SER A 86 11.64 11.58 7.87
C SER A 86 11.15 10.35 8.62
N LEU A 87 10.85 10.53 9.91
CA LEU A 87 10.25 9.50 10.76
C LEU A 87 8.90 10.01 11.26
N HIS A 88 7.88 9.17 11.14
CA HIS A 88 6.52 9.40 11.61
C HIS A 88 6.11 8.23 12.49
N THR A 89 5.96 8.43 13.78
CA THR A 89 5.39 7.43 14.69
C THR A 89 3.88 7.61 14.72
N VAL A 90 3.14 6.52 14.50
CA VAL A 90 1.68 6.53 14.40
C VAL A 90 1.08 5.41 15.25
N ASN A 91 -0.05 5.69 15.92
CA ASN A 91 -0.70 4.71 16.80
C ASN A 91 -1.99 4.15 16.21
N ASP A 92 -2.69 4.93 15.40
CA ASP A 92 -3.98 4.56 14.83
C ASP A 92 -4.12 4.97 13.36
N LYS A 93 -5.24 4.60 12.74
CA LYS A 93 -5.52 4.93 11.34
C LYS A 93 -5.56 6.42 11.05
N ALA A 94 -6.05 7.20 12.00
CA ALA A 94 -6.18 8.64 11.80
C ALA A 94 -4.80 9.30 11.78
N GLU A 95 -3.90 8.85 12.64
CA GLU A 95 -2.50 9.28 12.65
C GLU A 95 -1.74 8.80 11.43
N PHE A 96 -2.00 7.56 10.96
CA PHE A 96 -1.44 7.08 9.70
C PHE A 96 -1.91 7.95 8.52
N GLU A 97 -3.22 8.20 8.37
CA GLU A 97 -3.76 9.07 7.32
C GLU A 97 -3.16 10.49 7.40
N LYS A 98 -2.96 10.99 8.63
CA LYS A 98 -2.35 12.30 8.89
C LYS A 98 -0.87 12.31 8.46
N SER A 99 -0.10 11.27 8.76
CA SER A 99 1.32 11.18 8.36
C SER A 99 1.47 11.18 6.84
N ILE A 100 0.64 10.44 6.11
CA ILE A 100 0.61 10.49 4.63
C ILE A 100 0.32 11.90 4.14
N GLN A 101 -0.61 12.63 4.80
CA GLN A 101 -0.93 14.01 4.43
C GLN A 101 0.23 14.98 4.73
N GLU A 102 0.94 14.78 5.83
CA GLU A 102 2.13 15.57 6.20
C GLU A 102 3.25 15.34 5.19
N ILE A 103 3.48 14.08 4.77
CA ILE A 103 4.42 13.75 3.70
C ILE A 103 4.05 14.52 2.42
N ILE A 104 2.80 14.43 1.97
CA ILE A 104 2.32 15.14 0.77
C ILE A 104 2.51 16.65 0.91
N ASN A 105 2.16 17.24 2.06
CA ASN A 105 2.24 18.69 2.30
C ASN A 105 3.67 19.23 2.29
N SER A 106 4.63 18.39 2.59
CA SER A 106 6.05 18.74 2.68
C SER A 106 6.84 18.43 1.41
N LEU A 107 6.20 17.87 0.34
CA LEU A 107 6.87 17.57 -0.91
C LEU A 107 7.34 18.83 -1.64
N CYS A 108 8.54 18.76 -2.16
CA CYS A 108 9.04 19.67 -3.18
C CYS A 108 8.74 19.11 -4.58
N GLY A 109 8.53 19.95 -5.58
CA GLY A 109 8.07 19.52 -6.92
C GLY A 109 9.03 18.60 -7.70
N ASP A 110 10.28 18.48 -7.27
CA ASP A 110 11.33 17.63 -7.86
C ASP A 110 11.74 16.46 -6.97
N GLU A 111 10.89 16.09 -5.98
CA GLU A 111 11.19 15.07 -4.98
C GLU A 111 10.35 13.81 -5.20
N LEU A 112 10.99 12.65 -5.18
CA LEU A 112 10.34 11.33 -5.12
C LEU A 112 10.33 10.79 -3.69
N VAL A 113 9.38 9.89 -3.41
CA VAL A 113 9.22 9.30 -2.08
C VAL A 113 9.32 7.78 -2.15
N THR A 114 10.07 7.23 -1.20
CA THR A 114 9.95 5.84 -0.75
C THR A 114 9.25 5.85 0.60
N LEU A 115 8.07 5.23 0.65
CA LEU A 115 7.32 5.04 1.89
C LEU A 115 7.76 3.72 2.52
N HIS A 116 8.48 3.79 3.65
CA HIS A 116 8.85 2.64 4.45
C HIS A 116 7.88 2.50 5.62
N VAL A 117 7.22 1.35 5.72
CA VAL A 117 6.23 1.09 6.78
C VAL A 117 6.73 -0.02 7.68
N GLU A 118 6.88 0.29 8.95
CA GLU A 118 7.33 -0.59 10.02
C GLU A 118 6.19 -0.84 11.00
N ALA A 119 5.65 -2.05 11.03
CA ALA A 119 4.52 -2.42 11.87
C ALA A 119 4.36 -3.95 11.93
N HIS A 120 3.36 -4.45 12.67
CA HIS A 120 2.97 -5.84 12.60
C HIS A 120 2.04 -6.14 11.43
N GLY A 121 2.25 -7.28 10.77
CA GLY A 121 1.30 -7.79 9.79
C GLY A 121 0.14 -8.53 10.47
N ALA A 122 -1.09 -8.20 10.10
CA ALA A 122 -2.32 -8.92 10.51
C ALA A 122 -2.82 -9.89 9.42
N GLY A 123 -1.92 -10.43 8.61
CA GLY A 123 -2.25 -11.36 7.54
C GLY A 123 -3.26 -10.79 6.55
N GLU A 124 -4.38 -11.49 6.33
CA GLU A 124 -5.44 -11.07 5.39
C GLU A 124 -6.15 -9.76 5.79
N GLU A 125 -6.12 -9.38 7.06
CA GLU A 125 -6.86 -8.23 7.55
C GLU A 125 -6.14 -6.90 7.27
N GLY A 126 -4.80 -6.88 7.26
CA GLY A 126 -4.05 -5.65 7.03
C GLY A 126 -2.82 -5.49 7.91
N ILE A 127 -2.61 -4.28 8.40
CA ILE A 127 -1.52 -3.84 9.25
C ILE A 127 -2.07 -3.64 10.67
N LEU A 128 -1.49 -4.30 11.66
CA LEU A 128 -1.81 -4.09 13.07
C LEU A 128 -1.02 -2.87 13.58
N LEU A 129 -1.73 -1.86 13.99
CA LEU A 129 -1.15 -0.64 14.55
C LEU A 129 -0.97 -0.77 16.07
N SER A 130 -0.08 0.04 16.66
CA SER A 130 0.27 -0.01 18.10
C SER A 130 -0.92 0.18 19.05
N SER A 131 -1.98 0.86 18.62
CA SER A 131 -3.25 0.95 19.36
C SER A 131 -4.07 -0.35 19.38
N GLY A 132 -3.67 -1.40 18.64
CA GLY A 132 -4.45 -2.59 18.39
C GLY A 132 -5.50 -2.42 17.29
N GLU A 133 -5.58 -1.27 16.63
CA GLU A 133 -6.44 -1.06 15.46
C GLU A 133 -5.81 -1.68 14.21
N ILE A 134 -6.62 -2.31 13.35
CA ILE A 134 -6.15 -2.85 12.07
C ILE A 134 -6.41 -1.83 10.95
N LEU A 135 -5.35 -1.38 10.29
CA LEU A 135 -5.42 -0.64 9.03
C LEU A 135 -5.58 -1.66 7.90
N GLY A 136 -6.80 -1.85 7.41
CA GLY A 136 -7.07 -2.80 6.34
C GLY A 136 -6.29 -2.51 5.05
N TRP A 137 -5.87 -3.56 4.33
CA TRP A 137 -5.09 -3.43 3.09
C TRP A 137 -5.70 -2.45 2.08
N LYS A 138 -7.02 -2.42 1.98
CA LYS A 138 -7.71 -1.49 1.08
C LYS A 138 -7.54 -0.02 1.49
N ASP A 139 -7.65 0.29 2.79
CA ASP A 139 -7.49 1.65 3.30
C ASP A 139 -6.03 2.08 3.17
N PHE A 140 -5.08 1.18 3.45
CA PHE A 140 -3.66 1.39 3.22
C PHE A 140 -3.36 1.71 1.74
N MET A 141 -3.87 0.90 0.81
CA MET A 141 -3.69 1.14 -0.62
C MET A 141 -4.35 2.40 -1.12
N ASP A 142 -5.51 2.79 -0.57
CA ASP A 142 -6.16 4.05 -0.93
C ASP A 142 -5.29 5.24 -0.46
N SER A 143 -4.62 5.13 0.69
CA SER A 143 -3.65 6.14 1.18
C SER A 143 -2.40 6.20 0.30
N CYS A 144 -1.82 5.05 -0.04
CA CYS A 144 -0.69 4.97 -0.97
C CYS A 144 -1.06 5.56 -2.35
N ARG A 145 -2.27 5.28 -2.86
CA ARG A 145 -2.73 5.81 -4.15
C ARG A 145 -2.83 7.32 -4.16
N ILE A 146 -3.28 7.95 -3.06
CA ILE A 146 -3.33 9.40 -2.93
C ILE A 146 -1.90 9.97 -3.05
N LEU A 147 -0.94 9.41 -2.34
CA LEU A 147 0.46 9.83 -2.42
C LEU A 147 1.05 9.56 -3.82
N ASN A 148 0.78 8.38 -4.41
CA ASN A 148 1.28 8.02 -5.73
C ASN A 148 0.68 8.89 -6.86
N GLU A 149 -0.56 9.38 -6.70
CA GLU A 149 -1.17 10.31 -7.65
C GLU A 149 -0.42 11.66 -7.68
N VAL A 150 0.07 12.14 -6.54
CA VAL A 150 0.91 13.34 -6.45
C VAL A 150 2.29 13.09 -7.08
N LEU A 151 2.85 11.91 -6.87
CA LEU A 151 4.15 11.50 -7.41
C LEU A 151 4.10 11.01 -8.87
N SER A 152 2.98 11.19 -9.57
CA SER A 152 2.80 10.76 -10.97
C SER A 152 3.08 9.28 -11.24
N GLY A 153 2.79 8.42 -10.27
CA GLY A 153 2.96 6.98 -10.40
C GLY A 153 4.35 6.46 -10.02
N LEU A 154 5.15 7.23 -9.29
CA LEU A 154 6.55 6.90 -8.99
C LEU A 154 6.82 6.52 -7.51
N LEU A 155 5.76 6.32 -6.70
CA LEU A 155 5.90 5.89 -5.31
C LEU A 155 6.50 4.49 -5.20
N ILE A 156 7.55 4.36 -4.40
CA ILE A 156 8.05 3.06 -3.94
C ILE A 156 7.52 2.82 -2.53
N VAL A 157 7.06 1.60 -2.26
CA VAL A 157 6.61 1.18 -0.92
C VAL A 157 7.48 0.04 -0.44
N THR A 158 7.96 0.10 0.80
CA THR A 158 8.65 -1.01 1.46
C THR A 158 7.91 -1.38 2.74
N LEU A 159 7.52 -2.64 2.88
CA LEU A 159 6.80 -3.16 4.03
C LEU A 159 7.74 -4.01 4.88
N SER A 160 8.06 -3.49 6.05
CA SER A 160 8.83 -4.17 7.09
C SER A 160 7.88 -4.78 8.11
N MET A 161 7.27 -5.90 7.74
CA MET A 161 6.29 -6.61 8.56
C MET A 161 6.12 -8.06 8.13
N CYS A 162 5.57 -8.89 9.00
CA CYS A 162 5.25 -10.27 8.70
C CYS A 162 4.16 -10.40 7.64
N ASN A 163 4.31 -11.38 6.73
CA ASN A 163 3.27 -11.89 5.83
C ASN A 163 2.41 -10.80 5.17
N SER A 164 3.03 -9.84 4.47
CA SER A 164 2.33 -8.74 3.80
C SER A 164 1.84 -9.08 2.36
N LEU A 165 2.13 -10.29 1.85
CA LEU A 165 1.71 -10.73 0.52
C LEU A 165 0.19 -10.61 0.24
N PRO A 166 -0.73 -10.82 1.22
CA PRO A 166 -2.18 -10.70 0.99
C PRO A 166 -2.64 -9.34 0.44
N ILE A 167 -1.84 -8.28 0.60
CA ILE A 167 -2.11 -6.95 0.02
C ILE A 167 -2.40 -7.03 -1.49
N LEU A 168 -1.77 -7.98 -2.22
CA LEU A 168 -1.94 -8.12 -3.66
C LEU A 168 -3.39 -8.44 -4.06
N GLY A 169 -4.13 -9.15 -3.21
CA GLY A 169 -5.55 -9.44 -3.40
C GLY A 169 -6.47 -8.21 -3.35
N CYS A 170 -5.96 -7.08 -2.86
CA CYS A 170 -6.71 -5.82 -2.78
C CYS A 170 -6.41 -4.84 -3.92
N ILE A 171 -5.54 -5.21 -4.86
CA ILE A 171 -5.21 -4.35 -6.01
C ILE A 171 -6.40 -4.35 -6.99
N ASP A 172 -6.89 -3.15 -7.29
CA ASP A 172 -7.97 -2.93 -8.24
C ASP A 172 -7.38 -2.35 -9.54
N PRO A 173 -7.25 -3.14 -10.62
CA PRO A 173 -6.61 -2.71 -11.87
C PRO A 173 -7.45 -1.67 -12.63
N THR A 174 -8.69 -1.43 -12.22
CA THR A 174 -9.55 -0.37 -12.78
C THR A 174 -9.27 1.00 -12.17
N LYS A 175 -8.41 1.07 -11.15
CA LYS A 175 -7.96 2.30 -10.51
C LYS A 175 -6.50 2.58 -10.86
N ARG A 176 -6.03 3.77 -10.54
CA ARG A 176 -4.59 4.08 -10.58
C ARG A 176 -3.82 3.13 -9.65
N ALA A 177 -2.63 2.71 -10.06
CA ALA A 177 -1.75 1.91 -9.22
C ALA A 177 -1.46 2.63 -7.90
N PRO A 178 -1.49 1.93 -6.77
CA PRO A 178 -1.17 2.54 -5.47
C PRO A 178 0.32 2.84 -5.29
N PHE A 179 1.18 2.24 -6.10
CA PHE A 179 2.65 2.39 -6.08
C PHE A 179 3.23 2.05 -7.45
N LYS A 180 4.49 2.44 -7.70
CA LYS A 180 5.30 1.97 -8.84
C LYS A 180 5.88 0.60 -8.56
N ALA A 181 6.39 0.42 -7.35
CA ALA A 181 6.89 -0.87 -6.87
C ALA A 181 6.63 -1.03 -5.38
N ILE A 182 6.53 -2.29 -4.94
CA ILE A 182 6.37 -2.65 -3.54
C ILE A 182 7.35 -3.76 -3.17
N LEU A 183 8.08 -3.58 -2.07
CA LEU A 183 8.84 -4.62 -1.40
C LEU A 183 8.01 -5.14 -0.24
N LEU A 184 7.74 -6.44 -0.22
CA LEU A 184 6.85 -7.09 0.74
C LEU A 184 7.42 -8.44 1.19
N THR A 185 6.80 -9.05 2.20
CA THR A 185 7.18 -10.35 2.75
C THR A 185 6.10 -11.41 2.49
N ASN A 186 6.53 -12.66 2.30
CA ASN A 186 5.64 -13.80 2.07
C ASN A 186 5.51 -14.75 3.28
N ARG A 187 6.21 -14.44 4.38
CA ARG A 187 6.19 -15.18 5.65
C ARG A 187 6.47 -14.25 6.82
N ASP A 188 6.44 -14.81 8.01
CA ASP A 188 6.91 -14.11 9.19
C ASP A 188 8.42 -13.85 9.09
N VAL A 189 8.82 -12.68 9.57
CA VAL A 189 10.20 -12.19 9.60
C VAL A 189 10.61 -11.91 11.04
N THR A 190 11.87 -12.19 11.35
CA THR A 190 12.45 -11.84 12.64
C THR A 190 12.94 -10.40 12.65
N VAL A 191 13.07 -9.82 13.85
CA VAL A 191 13.67 -8.49 14.05
C VAL A 191 15.05 -8.41 13.40
N ASP A 192 15.89 -9.46 13.56
CA ASP A 192 17.23 -9.52 12.96
C ASP A 192 17.20 -9.52 11.42
N GLU A 193 16.26 -10.28 10.79
CA GLU A 193 16.08 -10.26 9.33
C GLU A 193 15.67 -8.87 8.84
N VAL A 194 14.79 -8.18 9.58
CA VAL A 194 14.34 -6.84 9.28
C VAL A 194 15.49 -5.84 9.40
N GLU A 195 16.15 -5.77 10.56
CA GLU A 195 17.23 -4.82 10.81
C GLU A 195 18.36 -4.97 9.77
N ARG A 196 18.97 -6.16 9.66
CA ARG A 196 20.07 -6.40 8.72
C ARG A 196 19.62 -6.22 7.26
N GLY A 197 18.44 -6.73 6.94
CA GLY A 197 17.92 -6.66 5.58
C GLY A 197 17.71 -5.22 5.10
N PHE A 198 17.04 -4.37 5.89
CA PHE A 198 16.80 -2.99 5.48
C PHE A 198 18.04 -2.09 5.58
N ILE A 199 18.98 -2.37 6.48
CA ILE A 199 20.32 -1.74 6.44
C ILE A 199 21.00 -2.04 5.10
N ALA A 200 21.06 -3.31 4.68
CA ALA A 200 21.64 -3.70 3.40
C ALA A 200 20.89 -3.08 2.22
N PHE A 201 19.55 -3.02 2.29
CA PHE A 201 18.70 -2.39 1.26
C PHE A 201 19.07 -0.91 1.09
N TYR A 202 19.00 -0.10 2.15
CA TYR A 202 19.19 1.35 2.05
C TYR A 202 20.64 1.75 1.80
N ASN A 203 21.63 0.97 2.22
CA ASN A 203 23.03 1.16 1.84
C ASN A 203 23.27 0.98 0.32
N ASN A 204 22.40 0.23 -0.38
CA ASN A 204 22.42 0.04 -1.82
C ASN A 204 21.34 0.82 -2.58
N TYR A 205 20.48 1.57 -1.85
CA TYR A 205 19.37 2.34 -2.41
C TYR A 205 19.69 3.83 -2.38
N LYS A 206 20.33 4.33 -3.46
CA LYS A 206 20.68 5.74 -3.57
C LYS A 206 19.64 6.56 -4.34
N ASN A 207 18.81 5.88 -5.13
CA ASN A 207 17.66 6.47 -5.81
C ASN A 207 16.64 5.36 -6.18
N PRO A 208 15.39 5.70 -6.55
CA PRO A 208 14.38 4.71 -6.90
C PRO A 208 14.75 3.75 -8.04
N LEU A 209 15.69 4.09 -8.91
CA LEU A 209 16.20 3.22 -9.98
C LEU A 209 17.04 2.05 -9.42
N ASP A 210 17.58 2.21 -8.23
CA ASP A 210 18.39 1.18 -7.56
C ASP A 210 17.52 0.12 -6.84
N THR A 211 16.20 0.19 -6.90
CA THR A 211 15.29 -0.69 -6.15
C THR A 211 15.59 -2.17 -6.38
N PHE A 212 15.87 -2.58 -7.62
CA PHE A 212 16.22 -3.98 -7.93
C PHE A 212 17.57 -4.38 -7.31
N LYS A 213 18.58 -3.50 -7.39
CA LYS A 213 19.90 -3.74 -6.79
C LYS A 213 19.79 -3.83 -5.27
N ALA A 214 19.05 -2.91 -4.65
CA ALA A 214 18.82 -2.90 -3.22
C ALA A 214 18.04 -4.14 -2.74
N THR A 215 17.10 -4.64 -3.55
CA THR A 215 16.39 -5.90 -3.27
C THR A 215 17.36 -7.10 -3.39
N GLY A 216 18.33 -7.07 -4.27
CA GLY A 216 19.40 -8.06 -4.31
C GLY A 216 20.20 -8.06 -2.99
N ALA A 217 20.62 -6.89 -2.53
CA ALA A 217 21.38 -6.75 -1.29
C ALA A 217 20.63 -7.27 -0.04
N ILE A 218 19.31 -6.98 0.10
CA ILE A 218 18.50 -7.51 1.21
C ILE A 218 18.41 -9.04 1.15
N ARG A 219 18.28 -9.61 -0.05
CA ARG A 219 18.24 -11.06 -0.24
C ARG A 219 19.56 -11.71 0.13
N ASP A 220 20.66 -11.16 -0.32
CA ASP A 220 22.01 -11.67 -0.05
C ASP A 220 22.29 -11.65 1.45
N GLU A 221 21.90 -10.59 2.14
CA GLU A 221 22.11 -10.42 3.58
C GLU A 221 21.28 -11.40 4.41
N VAL A 222 20.01 -11.58 4.06
CA VAL A 222 19.07 -12.39 4.85
C VAL A 222 19.19 -13.89 4.53
N ASN A 223 19.56 -14.25 3.31
CA ASN A 223 19.62 -15.66 2.88
C ASN A 223 20.82 -16.45 3.42
N ASN A 224 21.86 -15.79 3.94
CA ASN A 224 23.10 -16.46 4.33
C ASN A 224 23.62 -17.44 3.24
N GLY A 225 23.44 -17.09 1.97
CA GLY A 225 23.87 -17.89 0.82
C GLY A 225 22.95 -19.05 0.42
N VAL A 226 21.76 -19.15 0.99
CA VAL A 226 20.74 -20.15 0.60
C VAL A 226 19.81 -19.55 -0.45
N GLU A 227 19.89 -20.01 -1.68
CA GLU A 227 19.06 -19.54 -2.80
C GLU A 227 17.57 -19.73 -2.51
N ASN A 228 16.74 -18.72 -2.80
CA ASN A 228 15.27 -18.71 -2.62
C ASN A 228 14.75 -18.76 -1.18
N SER A 229 15.54 -18.47 -0.17
CA SER A 229 15.09 -18.45 1.24
C SER A 229 14.64 -17.04 1.72
N SER A 230 14.91 -15.99 0.94
CA SER A 230 14.51 -14.63 1.34
C SER A 230 13.00 -14.47 1.44
N PRO A 231 12.49 -13.92 2.54
CA PRO A 231 11.08 -13.56 2.65
C PRO A 231 10.71 -12.34 1.82
N PHE A 232 11.68 -11.55 1.39
CA PHE A 232 11.47 -10.25 0.74
C PHE A 232 11.31 -10.39 -0.77
N HIS A 233 10.21 -9.86 -1.30
CA HIS A 233 9.86 -9.90 -2.71
C HIS A 233 9.55 -8.50 -3.22
N LEU A 234 10.25 -8.10 -4.29
CA LEU A 234 9.95 -6.88 -5.01
C LEU A 234 8.98 -7.17 -6.15
N LEU A 235 7.88 -6.44 -6.17
CA LEU A 235 6.89 -6.49 -7.25
C LEU A 235 6.71 -5.08 -7.84
N VAL A 236 6.64 -4.99 -9.15
CA VAL A 236 6.39 -3.73 -9.87
C VAL A 236 4.96 -3.71 -10.41
N ALA A 237 4.36 -2.53 -10.42
CA ALA A 237 2.97 -2.35 -10.85
C ALA A 237 2.69 -2.88 -12.26
N ASP A 238 3.65 -2.76 -13.16
CA ASP A 238 3.59 -3.31 -14.52
C ASP A 238 3.36 -4.82 -14.51
N THR A 239 4.19 -5.55 -13.78
CA THR A 239 4.10 -7.02 -13.66
C THR A 239 2.81 -7.44 -12.97
N ILE A 240 2.36 -6.70 -11.95
CA ILE A 240 1.11 -6.98 -11.25
C ILE A 240 -0.08 -6.81 -12.20
N PHE A 241 -0.08 -5.76 -13.02
CA PHE A 241 -1.13 -5.55 -14.01
C PHE A 241 -1.19 -6.69 -15.05
N ASP A 242 -0.03 -7.06 -15.60
CA ASP A 242 0.06 -8.14 -16.59
C ASP A 242 -0.39 -9.48 -15.99
N TRP A 243 0.09 -9.80 -14.78
CA TRP A 243 -0.33 -11.00 -14.07
C TRP A 243 -1.85 -11.02 -13.81
N PHE A 244 -2.45 -9.87 -13.42
CA PHE A 244 -3.89 -9.78 -13.27
C PHE A 244 -4.63 -10.09 -14.59
N VAL A 245 -4.20 -9.50 -15.71
CA VAL A 245 -4.81 -9.73 -17.01
C VAL A 245 -4.68 -11.19 -17.44
N ASP A 246 -3.49 -11.78 -17.26
CA ASP A 246 -3.19 -13.15 -17.67
C ASP A 246 -3.97 -14.16 -16.82
N LEU A 247 -4.01 -13.98 -15.50
CA LEU A 247 -4.78 -14.83 -14.59
C LEU A 247 -6.28 -14.84 -14.95
N ASN A 248 -6.82 -13.69 -15.33
CA ASN A 248 -8.23 -13.56 -15.68
C ASN A 248 -8.56 -13.97 -17.12
N ARG A 249 -7.55 -14.17 -17.97
CA ARG A 249 -7.68 -14.79 -19.30
C ARG A 249 -7.53 -16.30 -19.24
N ASP A 250 -6.86 -16.83 -18.23
CA ASP A 250 -6.79 -18.27 -18.01
C ASP A 250 -8.21 -18.86 -17.82
N PRO A 251 -8.54 -20.01 -18.44
CA PRO A 251 -9.87 -20.60 -18.35
C PRO A 251 -10.36 -20.85 -16.91
N ASN A 252 -9.47 -21.23 -15.99
CA ASN A 252 -9.82 -21.50 -14.60
C ASN A 252 -10.07 -20.20 -13.83
N GLY A 253 -9.19 -19.20 -14.01
CA GLY A 253 -9.34 -17.86 -13.41
C GLY A 253 -10.62 -17.19 -13.89
N LEU A 254 -10.88 -17.23 -15.21
CA LEU A 254 -12.11 -16.73 -15.79
C LEU A 254 -13.36 -17.45 -15.25
N ALA A 255 -13.34 -18.79 -15.15
CA ALA A 255 -14.46 -19.56 -14.62
C ALA A 255 -14.77 -19.19 -13.15
N HIS A 256 -13.75 -18.93 -12.35
CA HIS A 256 -13.91 -18.50 -10.97
C HIS A 256 -14.62 -17.14 -10.89
N ILE A 257 -14.14 -16.13 -11.62
CA ILE A 257 -14.73 -14.79 -11.65
C ILE A 257 -16.16 -14.82 -12.21
N VAL A 258 -16.40 -15.60 -13.26
CA VAL A 258 -17.73 -15.78 -13.85
C VAL A 258 -18.70 -16.34 -12.80
N ASN A 259 -18.29 -17.37 -12.06
CA ASN A 259 -19.14 -17.97 -11.02
C ASN A 259 -19.51 -16.98 -9.92
N GLU A 260 -18.53 -16.25 -9.37
CA GLU A 260 -18.77 -15.25 -8.32
C GLU A 260 -19.72 -14.14 -8.80
N ASN A 261 -19.47 -13.59 -9.97
CA ASN A 261 -20.28 -12.48 -10.49
C ASN A 261 -21.67 -12.95 -10.94
N PHE A 262 -21.78 -14.15 -11.54
CA PHE A 262 -23.06 -14.72 -11.94
C PHE A 262 -23.99 -14.89 -10.74
N CYS A 263 -23.53 -15.42 -9.61
CA CYS A 263 -24.33 -15.55 -8.40
C CYS A 263 -24.84 -14.19 -7.91
N ARG A 264 -23.98 -13.15 -7.91
CA ARG A 264 -24.36 -11.80 -7.51
C ARG A 264 -25.35 -11.15 -8.47
N LEU A 265 -25.12 -11.24 -9.78
CA LEU A 265 -25.97 -10.64 -10.82
C LEU A 265 -27.34 -11.31 -10.87
N LYS A 266 -27.38 -12.65 -10.78
CA LYS A 266 -28.63 -13.40 -10.75
C LYS A 266 -29.50 -13.11 -9.54
N ALA A 267 -28.88 -12.81 -8.39
CA ALA A 267 -29.61 -12.39 -7.19
C ALA A 267 -30.27 -11.00 -7.35
N ILE A 268 -29.72 -10.13 -8.19
CA ILE A 268 -30.24 -8.79 -8.48
C ILE A 268 -31.24 -8.83 -9.65
N ASN A 269 -30.93 -9.60 -10.68
CA ASN A 269 -31.74 -9.76 -11.89
C ASN A 269 -31.79 -11.24 -12.31
N PRO A 270 -32.93 -11.93 -12.09
CA PRO A 270 -33.10 -13.36 -12.43
C PRO A 270 -32.90 -13.72 -13.91
N GLU A 271 -33.01 -12.74 -14.82
CA GLU A 271 -32.81 -12.95 -16.26
C GLU A 271 -31.33 -13.08 -16.68
N TYR A 272 -30.38 -12.80 -15.76
CA TYR A 272 -28.97 -13.00 -16.06
C TYR A 272 -28.67 -14.48 -16.29
N THR A 273 -27.99 -14.76 -17.43
CA THR A 273 -27.47 -16.10 -17.74
C THR A 273 -25.97 -16.14 -17.51
N ARG A 274 -25.44 -17.35 -17.34
CA ARG A 274 -24.00 -17.56 -17.16
C ARG A 274 -23.20 -17.14 -18.40
N GLU A 275 -23.73 -17.46 -19.58
CA GLU A 275 -23.12 -17.13 -20.88
C GLU A 275 -23.03 -15.61 -21.07
N ARG A 276 -24.06 -14.88 -20.70
CA ARG A 276 -24.08 -13.42 -20.73
C ARG A 276 -23.03 -12.85 -19.76
N THR A 277 -23.00 -13.34 -18.53
CA THR A 277 -22.01 -12.94 -17.52
C THR A 277 -20.58 -13.19 -18.02
N GLU A 278 -20.32 -14.36 -18.59
CA GLU A 278 -19.01 -14.70 -19.15
C GLU A 278 -18.63 -13.76 -20.30
N SER A 279 -19.55 -13.48 -21.22
CA SER A 279 -19.31 -12.58 -22.36
C SER A 279 -18.98 -11.17 -21.91
N GLU A 280 -19.72 -10.64 -20.92
CA GLU A 280 -19.49 -9.31 -20.36
C GLU A 280 -18.14 -9.24 -19.63
N ILE A 281 -17.77 -10.26 -18.85
CA ILE A 281 -16.48 -10.33 -18.15
C ILE A 281 -15.32 -10.44 -19.14
N ARG A 282 -15.42 -11.29 -20.17
CA ARG A 282 -14.40 -11.39 -21.23
C ARG A 282 -14.22 -10.05 -21.97
N GLY A 283 -15.32 -9.38 -22.29
CA GLY A 283 -15.31 -8.04 -22.88
C GLY A 283 -14.56 -7.05 -22.02
N PHE A 284 -14.88 -7.00 -20.73
CA PHE A 284 -14.23 -6.13 -19.74
C PHE A 284 -12.74 -6.42 -19.60
N ILE A 285 -12.32 -7.70 -19.46
CA ILE A 285 -10.91 -8.08 -19.35
C ILE A 285 -10.13 -7.68 -20.60
N ASN A 286 -10.71 -7.88 -21.80
CA ASN A 286 -10.08 -7.50 -23.05
C ASN A 286 -9.95 -5.98 -23.19
N ASP A 287 -10.96 -5.21 -22.78
CA ASP A 287 -10.90 -3.75 -22.77
C ASP A 287 -9.86 -3.25 -21.76
N LEU A 288 -9.85 -3.82 -20.56
CA LEU A 288 -8.84 -3.50 -19.54
C LEU A 288 -7.43 -3.79 -20.06
N ALA A 289 -7.20 -4.94 -20.67
CA ALA A 289 -5.90 -5.32 -21.24
C ALA A 289 -5.44 -4.37 -22.35
N LYS A 290 -6.38 -3.87 -23.17
CA LYS A 290 -6.09 -2.98 -24.30
C LYS A 290 -5.90 -1.53 -23.87
N ASN A 291 -6.75 -1.05 -22.98
CA ASN A 291 -6.90 0.39 -22.69
C ASN A 291 -6.59 0.75 -21.22
N GLY A 292 -6.64 -0.23 -20.30
CA GLY A 292 -6.51 0.01 -18.86
C GLY A 292 -5.08 0.21 -18.39
N ARG A 293 -4.10 -0.37 -19.10
CA ARG A 293 -2.69 -0.34 -18.66
C ARG A 293 -2.15 1.09 -18.54
N ASP A 294 -2.36 1.91 -19.54
CA ASP A 294 -1.89 3.29 -19.56
C ASP A 294 -2.49 4.09 -18.39
N TYR A 295 -3.77 3.87 -18.11
CA TYR A 295 -4.44 4.50 -16.97
C TYR A 295 -3.89 3.98 -15.65
N PHE A 296 -3.78 2.68 -15.46
CA PHE A 296 -3.27 2.07 -14.23
C PHE A 296 -1.85 2.57 -13.92
N LEU A 297 -0.96 2.61 -14.93
CA LEU A 297 0.46 2.96 -14.79
C LEU A 297 0.76 4.47 -14.94
N TYR A 298 -0.26 5.33 -15.02
CA TYR A 298 -0.09 6.77 -15.22
C TYR A 298 0.48 7.20 -16.58
N TRP A 299 0.66 6.29 -17.54
CA TRP A 299 1.23 6.60 -18.86
C TRP A 299 0.36 7.53 -19.69
N ASP A 300 -0.96 7.56 -19.44
CA ASP A 300 -1.88 8.51 -20.05
C ASP A 300 -1.59 9.97 -19.67
N ARG A 301 -0.92 10.22 -18.54
CA ARG A 301 -0.45 11.55 -18.14
C ARG A 301 0.83 11.92 -18.88
N ILE A 302 1.75 10.94 -19.05
CA ILE A 302 3.03 11.13 -19.75
C ILE A 302 2.78 11.47 -21.24
N LYS A 303 1.87 10.73 -21.91
CA LYS A 303 1.55 10.92 -23.33
C LYS A 303 0.84 12.24 -23.66
N LYS A 304 0.27 12.93 -22.68
CA LYS A 304 -0.41 14.24 -22.86
C LYS A 304 0.54 15.43 -22.71
N SER A 305 1.71 15.21 -22.17
CA SER A 305 2.73 16.23 -21.93
C SER A 305 3.79 16.31 -23.03
N SER A 306 3.77 15.36 -23.96
CA SER A 306 4.58 15.29 -25.20
C SER A 306 3.77 15.68 -26.42
#